data_1c3f383dff795909213326962107e67e
#
_entry.id   1c3f383dff795909213326962107e67e
#
_cell.length_a   1.000
_cell.length_b   1.000
_cell.length_c   1.000
_cell.angle_alpha   90.00
_cell.angle_beta   90.00
_cell.angle_gamma   90.00
#
_symmetry.space_group_name_H-M   'P 1'
#
loop_
_entity.id
_entity.type
_entity.pdbx_description
1 polymer ?
#
loop_
_entity_poly.entity_id
_entity_poly.type
_entity_poly.pdbx_seq_one_letter_code
_entity_poly.pdbx_strand_id
1 'polypeptide(L)'
;MLNGSVDSLYRELEEILVGQGLYRDEAHAMVETWKDSWFEEGSRLIYIVPRGFIDKILPLTIDPAPGQVVRCFVGRLEIVTPTTATAVKTAIAHNDEEVLSKYGRFVGPILKIVGQEQ
;
A
#
# COMPACT_ATOMS: atom_id res chain seq x y z
N MET A 1 -14.64 -0.72 11.36
CA MET A 1 -14.45 -1.62 10.20
C MET A 1 -15.36 -1.15 9.08
N LEU A 2 -14.80 -0.62 8.01
CA LEU A 2 -15.59 -0.26 6.83
C LEU A 2 -15.97 -1.57 6.12
N ASN A 3 -17.21 -2.00 6.25
CA ASN A 3 -17.79 -3.09 5.48
C ASN A 3 -18.15 -2.55 4.09
N GLY A 4 -17.15 -2.31 3.25
CA GLY A 4 -17.31 -1.87 1.89
C GLY A 4 -16.81 -2.90 0.89
N SER A 5 -17.30 -2.83 -0.34
CA SER A 5 -16.72 -3.57 -1.45
C SER A 5 -15.33 -3.00 -1.78
N VAL A 6 -14.46 -3.82 -2.38
CA VAL A 6 -13.14 -3.36 -2.85
C VAL A 6 -13.28 -2.20 -3.83
N ASP A 7 -14.33 -2.21 -4.67
CA ASP A 7 -14.62 -1.11 -5.60
C ASP A 7 -14.94 0.21 -4.89
N SER A 8 -15.53 0.17 -3.69
CA SER A 8 -15.74 1.38 -2.91
C SER A 8 -14.44 1.96 -2.38
N LEU A 9 -13.48 1.11 -2.00
CA LEU A 9 -12.14 1.53 -1.58
C LEU A 9 -11.36 2.18 -2.74
N TYR A 10 -11.48 1.65 -3.95
CA TYR A 10 -10.84 2.24 -5.13
C TYR A 10 -11.34 3.65 -5.36
N ARG A 11 -12.65 3.84 -5.34
CA ARG A 11 -13.28 5.17 -5.53
C ARG A 11 -12.92 6.14 -4.41
N GLU A 12 -12.92 5.69 -3.18
CA GLU A 12 -12.52 6.52 -2.03
C GLU A 12 -11.07 6.98 -2.15
N LEU A 13 -10.16 6.08 -2.54
CA LEU A 13 -8.75 6.43 -2.75
C LEU A 13 -8.59 7.42 -3.91
N GLU A 14 -9.31 7.25 -5.02
CA GLU A 14 -9.31 8.22 -6.13
C GLU A 14 -9.75 9.62 -5.66
N GLU A 15 -10.83 9.71 -4.86
CA GLU A 15 -11.30 10.99 -4.32
C GLU A 15 -10.24 11.64 -3.39
N ILE A 16 -9.57 10.84 -2.56
CA ILE A 16 -8.48 11.33 -1.71
C ILE A 16 -7.33 11.88 -2.56
N LEU A 17 -6.93 11.17 -3.61
CA LEU A 17 -5.86 11.60 -4.53
C LEU A 17 -6.22 12.87 -5.28
N VAL A 18 -7.47 13.01 -5.72
CA VAL A 18 -7.97 14.26 -6.32
C VAL A 18 -7.93 15.39 -5.29
N GLY A 19 -8.27 15.12 -4.04
CA GLY A 19 -8.16 16.06 -2.93
C GLY A 19 -6.71 16.52 -2.66
N GLN A 20 -5.71 15.72 -3.04
CA GLN A 20 -4.28 16.09 -2.98
C GLN A 20 -3.82 16.94 -4.19
N GLY A 21 -4.70 17.14 -5.18
CA GLY A 21 -4.43 17.99 -6.34
C GLY A 21 -4.20 17.25 -7.65
N LEU A 22 -4.30 15.92 -7.69
CA LEU A 22 -4.23 15.17 -8.95
C LEU A 22 -5.49 15.43 -9.79
N TYR A 23 -5.33 15.43 -11.11
CA TYR A 23 -6.49 15.36 -11.98
C TYR A 23 -7.19 14.00 -11.82
N ARG A 24 -8.50 13.96 -12.09
CA ARG A 24 -9.29 12.73 -11.90
C ARG A 24 -8.75 11.55 -12.72
N ASP A 25 -8.35 11.80 -13.95
CA ASP A 25 -7.77 10.77 -14.83
C ASP A 25 -6.41 10.27 -14.31
N GLU A 26 -5.61 11.13 -13.70
CA GLU A 26 -4.34 10.75 -13.06
C GLU A 26 -4.59 9.89 -11.82
N ALA A 27 -5.52 10.29 -10.97
CA ALA A 27 -5.90 9.52 -9.78
C ALA A 27 -6.45 8.14 -10.17
N HIS A 28 -7.33 8.08 -11.16
CA HIS A 28 -7.87 6.83 -11.70
C HIS A 28 -6.76 5.94 -12.26
N ALA A 29 -5.88 6.47 -13.10
CA ALA A 29 -4.76 5.73 -13.68
C ALA A 29 -3.82 5.19 -12.61
N MET A 30 -3.55 5.95 -11.55
CA MET A 30 -2.73 5.52 -10.42
C MET A 30 -3.38 4.33 -9.69
N VAL A 31 -4.66 4.42 -9.37
CA VAL A 31 -5.39 3.32 -8.69
C VAL A 31 -5.45 2.08 -9.59
N GLU A 32 -5.78 2.23 -10.87
CA GLU A 32 -5.82 1.11 -11.83
C GLU A 32 -4.46 0.41 -11.96
N THR A 33 -3.37 1.16 -11.94
CA THR A 33 -2.01 0.62 -12.05
C THR A 33 -1.59 -0.18 -10.82
N TRP A 34 -1.99 0.27 -9.63
CA TRP A 34 -1.45 -0.24 -8.37
C TRP A 34 -2.45 -1.03 -7.52
N LYS A 35 -3.74 -1.08 -7.90
CA LYS A 35 -4.79 -1.71 -7.10
C LYS A 35 -4.48 -3.14 -6.67
N ASP A 36 -3.92 -3.96 -7.56
CA ASP A 36 -3.60 -5.36 -7.27
C ASP A 36 -2.47 -5.48 -6.22
N SER A 37 -1.55 -4.53 -6.21
CA SER A 37 -0.50 -4.45 -5.20
C SER A 37 -0.98 -3.82 -3.89
N TRP A 38 -1.83 -2.80 -3.95
CA TRP A 38 -2.30 -2.10 -2.76
C TRP A 38 -3.36 -2.87 -1.99
N PHE A 39 -4.22 -3.60 -2.68
CA PHE A 39 -5.40 -4.26 -2.13
C PHE A 39 -5.35 -5.79 -2.22
N GLU A 40 -4.16 -6.38 -2.26
CA GLU A 40 -4.01 -7.83 -2.15
C GLU A 40 -4.45 -8.34 -0.77
N GLU A 41 -4.62 -9.65 -0.64
CA GLU A 41 -5.07 -10.28 0.60
C GLU A 41 -4.19 -9.89 1.81
N GLY A 42 -4.82 -9.65 2.95
CA GLY A 42 -4.14 -9.28 4.20
C GLY A 42 -4.75 -8.04 4.86
N SER A 43 -4.14 -7.64 5.97
CA SER A 43 -4.53 -6.43 6.71
C SER A 43 -3.44 -5.37 6.56
N ARG A 44 -3.84 -4.16 6.20
CA ARG A 44 -2.89 -3.07 5.96
C ARG A 44 -3.49 -1.71 6.19
N LEU A 45 -2.60 -0.76 6.43
CA LEU A 45 -2.91 0.65 6.46
C LEU A 45 -2.40 1.28 5.16
N ILE A 46 -3.30 1.90 4.40
CA ILE A 46 -2.94 2.77 3.28
C ILE A 46 -2.94 4.20 3.79
N TYR A 47 -1.88 4.95 3.50
CA TYR A 47 -1.74 6.35 3.90
C TYR A 47 -1.19 7.20 2.76
N ILE A 48 -1.56 8.48 2.78
CA ILE A 48 -1.14 9.44 1.79
C ILE A 48 -0.13 10.41 2.41
N VAL A 49 1.03 10.55 1.77
CA VAL A 49 2.04 11.53 2.14
C VAL A 49 1.85 12.78 1.28
N PRO A 50 1.49 13.92 1.88
CA PRO A 50 1.23 15.13 1.14
C PRO A 50 2.51 15.77 0.59
N ARG A 51 2.35 16.59 -0.46
CA ARG A 51 3.45 17.26 -1.16
C ARG A 51 4.44 17.94 -0.24
N GLY A 52 3.96 18.73 0.72
CA GLY A 52 4.85 19.51 1.59
C GLY A 52 5.85 18.67 2.39
N PHE A 53 5.50 17.41 2.69
CA PHE A 53 6.41 16.47 3.32
C PHE A 53 7.36 15.83 2.30
N ILE A 54 6.83 15.46 1.14
CA ILE A 54 7.62 14.85 0.04
C ILE A 54 8.71 15.81 -0.43
N ASP A 55 8.39 17.11 -0.59
CA ASP A 55 9.33 18.13 -1.04
C ASP A 55 10.53 18.27 -0.08
N LYS A 56 10.37 17.95 1.20
CA LYS A 56 11.45 17.96 2.19
C LYS A 56 12.36 16.75 2.10
N ILE A 57 11.80 15.57 1.89
CA ILE A 57 12.57 14.31 1.88
C ILE A 57 13.07 13.93 0.50
N LEU A 58 12.35 14.32 -0.56
CA LEU A 58 12.69 14.07 -1.97
C LEU A 58 12.50 15.35 -2.77
N PRO A 59 13.40 16.34 -2.63
CA PRO A 59 13.31 17.57 -3.39
C PRO A 59 13.38 17.29 -4.89
N LEU A 60 12.57 18.01 -5.67
CA LEU A 60 12.49 17.90 -7.12
C LEU A 60 12.76 19.26 -7.74
N THR A 61 13.73 19.32 -8.65
CA THR A 61 14.04 20.51 -9.47
C THR A 61 13.80 20.16 -10.93
N ILE A 62 13.00 20.98 -11.61
CA ILE A 62 12.69 20.83 -13.04
C ILE A 62 13.06 22.12 -13.75
N ASP A 63 13.79 22.02 -14.86
CA ASP A 63 14.19 23.13 -15.70
C ASP A 63 13.75 22.89 -17.16
N PRO A 64 12.97 23.79 -17.78
CA PRO A 64 12.39 25.00 -17.19
C PRO A 64 11.36 24.68 -16.10
N ALA A 65 11.25 25.58 -15.11
CA ALA A 65 10.34 25.38 -13.98
C ALA A 65 8.87 25.34 -14.46
N PRO A 66 8.10 24.29 -14.12
CA PRO A 66 6.68 24.22 -14.45
C PRO A 66 5.88 25.25 -13.63
N GLY A 67 4.72 25.67 -14.16
CA GLY A 67 3.82 26.56 -13.45
C GLY A 67 3.21 25.94 -12.20
N GLN A 68 3.07 24.62 -12.17
CA GLN A 68 2.54 23.86 -11.04
C GLN A 68 3.16 22.46 -10.98
N VAL A 69 3.43 22.00 -9.77
CA VAL A 69 3.83 20.62 -9.49
C VAL A 69 2.89 20.07 -8.44
N VAL A 70 2.26 18.94 -8.73
CA VAL A 70 1.48 18.16 -7.77
C VAL A 70 2.12 16.80 -7.64
N ARG A 71 2.37 16.38 -6.40
CA ARG A 71 2.81 15.03 -6.09
C ARG A 71 2.40 14.61 -4.69
N CYS A 72 2.06 13.37 -4.56
CA CYS A 72 1.77 12.71 -3.31
C CYS A 72 2.30 11.27 -3.38
N PHE A 73 2.53 10.66 -2.22
CA PHE A 73 2.87 9.25 -2.15
C PHE A 73 1.74 8.49 -1.52
N VAL A 74 1.44 7.33 -2.09
CA VAL A 74 0.59 6.32 -1.46
C VAL A 74 1.51 5.33 -0.77
N GLY A 75 1.46 5.33 0.55
CA GLY A 75 2.23 4.40 1.38
C GLY A 75 1.36 3.25 1.84
N ARG A 76 2.00 2.11 2.09
CA ARG A 76 1.37 0.89 2.54
C ARG A 76 2.16 0.30 3.71
N LEU A 77 1.47 0.04 4.82
CA LEU A 77 2.01 -0.61 5.99
C LEU A 77 1.26 -1.93 6.23
N GLU A 78 1.97 -3.04 6.20
CA GLU A 78 1.36 -4.34 6.51
C GLU A 78 1.16 -4.50 8.02
N ILE A 79 -0.02 -4.99 8.38
CA ILE A 79 -0.38 -5.31 9.77
C ILE A 79 -0.36 -6.82 9.92
N VAL A 80 0.56 -7.34 10.71
CA VAL A 80 0.64 -8.76 11.01
C VAL A 80 -0.32 -9.06 12.15
N THR A 81 -1.49 -9.60 11.80
CA THR A 81 -2.48 -10.06 12.79
C THR A 81 -2.08 -11.44 13.33
N PRO A 82 -2.59 -11.86 14.51
CA PRO A 82 -2.41 -13.24 14.99
C PRO A 82 -2.84 -14.29 13.96
N THR A 83 -3.90 -14.03 13.21
CA THR A 83 -4.37 -14.92 12.14
C THR A 83 -3.34 -15.01 11.01
N THR A 84 -2.79 -13.89 10.56
CA THR A 84 -1.73 -13.85 9.55
C THR A 84 -0.48 -14.60 10.04
N ALA A 85 -0.05 -14.35 11.27
CA ALA A 85 1.10 -15.02 11.87
C ALA A 85 0.91 -16.54 11.91
N THR A 86 -0.28 -17.02 12.32
CA THR A 86 -0.61 -18.45 12.36
C THR A 86 -0.62 -19.05 10.96
N ALA A 87 -1.25 -18.36 9.98
CA ALA A 87 -1.31 -18.85 8.59
C ALA A 87 0.10 -19.01 8.00
N VAL A 88 0.99 -18.03 8.20
CA VAL A 88 2.37 -18.10 7.71
C VAL A 88 3.18 -19.20 8.42
N LYS A 89 3.06 -19.34 9.75
CA LYS A 89 3.71 -20.43 10.50
C LYS A 89 3.28 -21.81 9.98
N THR A 90 2.00 -22.00 9.76
CA THR A 90 1.43 -23.25 9.25
C THR A 90 1.91 -23.54 7.82
N ALA A 91 1.89 -22.53 6.97
CA ALA A 91 2.36 -22.66 5.58
C ALA A 91 3.84 -23.07 5.51
N ILE A 92 4.68 -22.52 6.36
CA ILE A 92 6.10 -22.89 6.43
C ILE A 92 6.25 -24.36 6.89
N ALA A 93 5.54 -24.74 7.94
CA ALA A 93 5.60 -26.10 8.48
C ALA A 93 5.18 -27.17 7.45
N HIS A 94 4.32 -26.82 6.50
CA HIS A 94 3.82 -27.71 5.46
C HIS A 94 4.44 -27.47 4.07
N ASN A 95 5.39 -26.53 3.94
CA ASN A 95 5.96 -26.09 2.66
C ASN A 95 4.88 -25.65 1.65
N ASP A 96 3.87 -24.95 2.13
CA ASP A 96 2.75 -24.45 1.32
C ASP A 96 3.14 -23.17 0.59
N GLU A 97 3.74 -23.36 -0.59
CA GLU A 97 4.20 -22.25 -1.43
C GLU A 97 3.05 -21.38 -1.94
N GLU A 98 1.85 -21.94 -2.11
CA GLU A 98 0.68 -21.20 -2.57
C GLU A 98 0.27 -20.15 -1.54
N VAL A 99 0.18 -20.54 -0.26
CA VAL A 99 -0.12 -19.60 0.83
C VAL A 99 1.02 -18.60 1.01
N LEU A 100 2.26 -19.03 0.97
CA LEU A 100 3.41 -18.13 1.14
C LEU A 100 3.51 -17.10 0.00
N SER A 101 3.16 -17.48 -1.23
CA SER A 101 3.21 -16.56 -2.38
C SER A 101 2.21 -15.40 -2.25
N LYS A 102 1.10 -15.58 -1.54
CA LYS A 102 0.12 -14.51 -1.26
C LYS A 102 0.73 -13.33 -0.49
N TYR A 103 1.70 -13.61 0.37
CA TYR A 103 2.39 -12.59 1.15
C TYR A 103 3.62 -12.02 0.44
N GLY A 104 4.11 -12.68 -0.62
CA GLY A 104 5.18 -12.20 -1.50
C GLY A 104 6.38 -11.65 -0.74
N ARG A 105 6.73 -10.39 -1.01
CA ARG A 105 7.86 -9.69 -0.37
C ARG A 105 7.72 -9.51 1.15
N PHE A 106 6.52 -9.68 1.70
CA PHE A 106 6.28 -9.52 3.14
C PHE A 106 6.55 -10.78 3.96
N VAL A 107 6.75 -11.93 3.34
CA VAL A 107 7.07 -13.20 4.04
C VAL A 107 8.26 -13.03 4.96
N GLY A 108 9.36 -12.47 4.46
CA GLY A 108 10.57 -12.25 5.26
C GLY A 108 10.34 -11.35 6.49
N PRO A 109 9.75 -10.16 6.35
CA PRO A 109 9.35 -9.32 7.47
C PRO A 109 8.40 -10.00 8.46
N ILE A 110 7.39 -10.73 7.97
CA ILE A 110 6.44 -11.47 8.82
C ILE A 110 7.19 -12.52 9.65
N LEU A 111 8.09 -13.26 9.03
CA LEU A 111 8.91 -14.28 9.73
C LEU A 111 9.76 -13.69 10.85
N LYS A 112 10.33 -12.51 10.66
CA LYS A 112 11.11 -11.82 11.71
C LYS A 112 10.22 -11.47 12.91
N ILE A 113 9.00 -10.99 12.68
CA ILE A 113 8.05 -10.67 13.75
C ILE A 113 7.66 -11.95 14.49
N VAL A 114 7.26 -12.97 13.75
CA VAL A 114 6.81 -14.27 14.28
C VAL A 114 7.92 -15.01 15.01
N GLY A 115 9.17 -14.89 14.58
CA GLY A 115 10.33 -15.50 15.23
C GLY A 115 10.80 -14.80 16.50
N GLN A 116 10.41 -13.54 16.70
CA GLN A 116 10.72 -12.78 17.92
C GLN A 116 9.75 -13.04 19.08
N GLU A 117 8.62 -13.69 18.80
CA GLU A 117 7.62 -14.06 19.80
C GLU A 117 7.88 -15.43 20.48
N GLN A 118 9.02 -16.02 20.22
CA GLN A 118 9.53 -17.21 20.91
C GLN A 118 10.61 -16.78 21.95
#